data_d4f49d462ec57a3a21c38ee5d66bb046
#
_entry.id   d4f49d462ec57a3a21c38ee5d66bb046
#
_cell.length_a   1.000
_cell.length_b   1.000
_cell.length_c   1.000
_cell.angle_alpha   90.00
_cell.angle_beta   90.00
_cell.angle_gamma   90.00
#
_symmetry.space_group_name_H-M   'P 1'
#
loop_
_entity.id
_entity.type
_entity.pdbx_description
1 polymer ?
#
loop_
_entity_poly.entity_id
_entity_poly.type
_entity_poly.pdbx_seq_one_letter_code
_entity_poly.pdbx_strand_id
1 'polypeptide(L)'
;MYKRQIQQTSFAVSTNEARPVHMGELFEIGDNGLTVVAVDGFRLALRREPLERIEGGAFSFVAPGAALNEVEKICEDIDAFATITLGQRHILFEMGETELICRRLEGEFLDYKNAIPRRNPISVTVDTKAMLESLDRVSVVISEKLKSPVRCIFEQDRVLLSAKTANGDAKDICRIDGDGQGLEIGFNNRYLMDALRFAPADELKLELNTGISPAILVPTDGEESFLYMVLPVRLKAQ
;
A
#
# COMPACT_ATOMS: atom_id res chain seq x y z
N MET A 1 -10.31 -13.90 -6.26
CA MET A 1 -10.28 -12.43 -6.51
C MET A 1 -10.13 -11.68 -5.19
N TYR A 2 -11.06 -11.66 -4.27
CA TYR A 2 -10.98 -10.87 -3.00
C TYR A 2 -9.75 -11.14 -2.14
N LYS A 3 -9.24 -12.36 -2.07
CA LYS A 3 -8.03 -12.71 -1.32
C LYS A 3 -6.83 -11.84 -1.73
N ARG A 4 -6.60 -11.68 -3.03
CA ARG A 4 -5.48 -10.86 -3.54
C ARG A 4 -5.65 -9.39 -3.23
N GLN A 5 -6.87 -8.82 -3.35
CA GLN A 5 -7.13 -7.43 -3.03
C GLN A 5 -6.88 -7.14 -1.55
N ILE A 6 -7.37 -8.01 -0.66
CA ILE A 6 -7.12 -7.90 0.78
C ILE A 6 -5.62 -7.97 1.07
N GLN A 7 -4.89 -8.95 0.54
CA GLN A 7 -3.44 -9.07 0.74
C GLN A 7 -2.66 -7.83 0.29
N GLN A 8 -3.11 -7.22 -0.82
CA GLN A 8 -2.45 -6.08 -1.43
C GLN A 8 -2.79 -4.74 -0.76
N THR A 9 -3.70 -4.71 0.21
CA THR A 9 -4.09 -3.50 0.95
C THR A 9 -3.91 -3.62 2.46
N SER A 10 -4.08 -4.81 3.04
CA SER A 10 -4.08 -5.03 4.49
C SER A 10 -2.78 -4.60 5.20
N PHE A 11 -1.64 -4.59 4.51
CA PHE A 11 -0.39 -4.11 5.07
C PHE A 11 -0.43 -2.63 5.51
N ALA A 12 -1.36 -1.84 4.96
CA ALA A 12 -1.54 -0.43 5.29
C ALA A 12 -2.66 -0.17 6.32
N VAL A 13 -3.28 -1.21 6.86
CA VAL A 13 -4.26 -1.08 7.95
C VAL A 13 -3.58 -0.55 9.22
N SER A 14 -4.22 0.42 9.87
CA SER A 14 -3.71 1.03 11.09
C SER A 14 -3.82 0.08 12.29
N THR A 15 -2.84 0.16 13.17
CA THR A 15 -2.90 -0.46 14.51
C THR A 15 -3.23 0.55 15.61
N ASN A 16 -3.53 1.80 15.24
CA ASN A 16 -3.80 2.88 16.19
C ASN A 16 -5.28 2.90 16.59
N GLU A 17 -5.57 2.52 17.82
CA GLU A 17 -6.93 2.48 18.38
C GLU A 17 -7.60 3.85 18.51
N ALA A 18 -6.85 4.96 18.45
CA ALA A 18 -7.43 6.30 18.48
C ALA A 18 -8.29 6.63 17.25
N ARG A 19 -8.14 5.87 16.16
CA ARG A 19 -8.97 5.97 14.97
C ARG A 19 -9.46 4.59 14.53
N PRO A 20 -10.47 4.03 15.20
CA PRO A 20 -10.92 2.65 14.99
C PRO A 20 -11.31 2.35 13.52
N VAL A 21 -11.87 3.34 12.80
CA VAL A 21 -12.25 3.17 11.38
C VAL A 21 -11.07 2.85 10.47
N HIS A 22 -9.85 3.29 10.81
CA HIS A 22 -8.63 2.97 10.06
C HIS A 22 -8.02 1.62 10.46
N MET A 23 -8.56 0.93 11.48
CA MET A 23 -8.18 -0.45 11.80
C MET A 23 -8.86 -1.48 10.88
N GLY A 24 -9.45 -1.02 9.81
CA GLY A 24 -10.08 -1.81 8.76
C GLY A 24 -9.80 -1.24 7.39
N GLU A 25 -10.39 -1.87 6.39
CA GLU A 25 -10.29 -1.47 5.00
C GLU A 25 -11.64 -0.96 4.52
N LEU A 26 -11.61 0.16 3.81
CA LEU A 26 -12.78 0.71 3.11
C LEU A 26 -13.01 -0.09 1.82
N PHE A 27 -14.23 -0.57 1.66
CA PHE A 27 -14.74 -1.15 0.42
C PHE A 27 -15.71 -0.17 -0.22
N GLU A 28 -15.42 0.31 -1.41
CA GLU A 28 -16.34 1.08 -2.24
C GLU A 28 -16.77 0.21 -3.43
N ILE A 29 -18.05 -0.01 -3.56
CA ILE A 29 -18.66 -0.78 -4.65
C ILE A 29 -19.55 0.14 -5.48
N GLY A 30 -19.37 0.15 -6.78
CA GLY A 30 -20.14 0.99 -7.69
C GLY A 30 -19.86 0.65 -9.16
N ASP A 31 -20.32 1.51 -10.07
CA ASP A 31 -20.23 1.30 -11.52
C ASP A 31 -18.81 1.02 -12.04
N ASN A 32 -17.79 1.50 -11.32
CA ASN A 32 -16.39 1.27 -11.64
C ASN A 32 -15.81 -0.03 -11.01
N GLY A 33 -16.65 -0.88 -10.43
CA GLY A 33 -16.24 -2.10 -9.76
C GLY A 33 -16.00 -1.94 -8.25
N LEU A 34 -15.05 -2.69 -7.73
CA LEU A 34 -14.62 -2.68 -6.33
C LEU A 34 -13.36 -1.83 -6.18
N THR A 35 -13.38 -0.93 -5.21
CA THR A 35 -12.16 -0.26 -4.71
C THR A 35 -11.99 -0.64 -3.23
N VAL A 36 -10.80 -1.13 -2.88
CA VAL A 36 -10.41 -1.43 -1.50
C VAL A 36 -9.31 -0.47 -1.09
N VAL A 37 -9.43 0.15 0.08
CA VAL A 37 -8.48 1.16 0.56
C VAL A 37 -8.14 0.91 2.03
N ALA A 38 -6.85 0.91 2.34
CA ALA A 38 -6.33 0.90 3.70
C ALA A 38 -5.39 2.08 3.94
N VAL A 39 -5.40 2.64 5.16
CA VAL A 39 -4.56 3.78 5.56
C VAL A 39 -4.14 3.67 7.02
N ASP A 40 -2.90 4.12 7.34
CA ASP A 40 -2.43 4.21 8.74
C ASP A 40 -1.94 5.61 9.15
N GLY A 41 -2.12 6.61 8.28
CA GLY A 41 -1.66 7.98 8.47
C GLY A 41 -0.24 8.26 7.98
N PHE A 42 0.51 7.23 7.57
CA PHE A 42 1.86 7.35 6.98
C PHE A 42 1.95 6.70 5.60
N ARG A 43 1.00 5.85 5.28
CA ARG A 43 0.89 5.16 4.00
C ARG A 43 -0.57 4.90 3.65
N LEU A 44 -0.81 4.67 2.39
CA LEU A 44 -2.10 4.31 1.83
C LEU A 44 -1.88 3.19 0.81
N ALA A 45 -2.75 2.20 0.83
CA ALA A 45 -2.83 1.19 -0.21
C ALA A 45 -4.23 1.20 -0.80
N LEU A 46 -4.31 1.20 -2.12
CA LEU A 46 -5.54 1.17 -2.88
C LEU A 46 -5.44 0.09 -3.94
N ARG A 47 -6.49 -0.71 -4.06
CA ARG A 47 -6.67 -1.72 -5.10
C ARG A 47 -8.03 -1.52 -5.78
N ARG A 48 -8.06 -1.63 -7.12
CA ARG A 48 -9.30 -1.61 -7.92
C ARG A 48 -9.44 -2.89 -8.72
N GLU A 49 -10.66 -3.40 -8.77
CA GLU A 49 -11.00 -4.58 -9.54
C GLU A 49 -12.39 -4.43 -10.17
N PRO A 50 -12.58 -4.88 -11.39
CA PRO A 50 -13.92 -5.00 -11.96
C PRO A 50 -14.73 -6.02 -11.16
N LEU A 51 -16.02 -5.79 -11.02
CA LEU A 51 -16.97 -6.74 -10.45
C LEU A 51 -17.80 -7.37 -11.54
N GLU A 52 -18.05 -8.68 -11.45
CA GLU A 52 -18.91 -9.38 -12.41
C GLU A 52 -20.38 -9.01 -12.22
N ARG A 53 -20.80 -8.77 -10.98
CA ARG A 53 -22.19 -8.46 -10.64
C ARG A 53 -22.28 -7.60 -9.39
N ILE A 54 -23.14 -6.59 -9.44
CA ILE A 54 -23.49 -5.73 -8.31
C ILE A 54 -25.01 -5.76 -8.17
N GLU A 55 -25.50 -6.02 -6.97
CA GLU A 55 -26.91 -5.91 -6.61
C GLU A 55 -27.09 -4.82 -5.56
N GLY A 56 -28.13 -4.00 -5.69
CA GLY A 56 -28.48 -2.97 -4.71
C GLY A 56 -27.87 -1.59 -4.95
N GLY A 57 -27.15 -1.38 -6.06
CA GLY A 57 -26.54 -0.09 -6.41
C GLY A 57 -25.20 0.15 -5.74
N ALA A 58 -24.71 1.40 -5.78
CA ALA A 58 -23.43 1.78 -5.18
C ALA A 58 -23.53 1.86 -3.65
N PHE A 59 -22.54 1.30 -2.94
CA PHE A 59 -22.46 1.36 -1.48
C PHE A 59 -21.00 1.27 -1.01
N SER A 60 -20.78 1.64 0.26
CA SER A 60 -19.48 1.51 0.89
C SER A 60 -19.58 1.07 2.35
N PHE A 61 -18.54 0.43 2.83
CA PHE A 61 -18.43 0.00 4.22
C PHE A 61 -16.95 -0.19 4.61
N VAL A 62 -16.69 -0.21 5.92
CA VAL A 62 -15.36 -0.53 6.43
C VAL A 62 -15.41 -1.88 7.14
N ALA A 63 -14.64 -2.84 6.61
CA ALA A 63 -14.46 -4.16 7.20
C ALA A 63 -13.27 -4.16 8.17
N PRO A 64 -13.39 -4.73 9.39
CA PRO A 64 -12.28 -4.82 10.32
C PRO A 64 -11.11 -5.63 9.74
N GLY A 65 -9.88 -5.14 9.86
CA GLY A 65 -8.69 -5.84 9.38
C GLY A 65 -8.52 -7.24 10.00
N ALA A 66 -8.91 -7.41 11.27
CA ALA A 66 -8.91 -8.73 11.91
C ALA A 66 -9.85 -9.73 11.21
N ALA A 67 -11.05 -9.27 10.79
CA ALA A 67 -11.98 -10.12 10.05
C ALA A 67 -11.45 -10.43 8.64
N LEU A 68 -10.85 -9.45 7.98
CA LEU A 68 -10.26 -9.64 6.64
C LEU A 68 -9.08 -10.61 6.66
N ASN A 69 -8.27 -10.60 7.71
CA ASN A 69 -7.22 -11.59 7.91
C ASN A 69 -7.78 -13.02 8.02
N GLU A 70 -8.96 -13.19 8.64
CA GLU A 70 -9.61 -14.51 8.67
C GLU A 70 -10.23 -14.86 7.31
N VAL A 71 -10.85 -13.91 6.60
CA VAL A 71 -11.31 -14.09 5.22
C VAL A 71 -10.18 -14.56 4.33
N GLU A 72 -9.00 -13.94 4.43
CA GLU A 72 -7.82 -14.31 3.65
C GLU A 72 -7.39 -15.76 3.90
N LYS A 73 -7.41 -16.21 5.16
CA LYS A 73 -7.05 -17.59 5.53
C LYS A 73 -8.06 -18.62 5.04
N ILE A 74 -9.37 -18.27 5.09
CA ILE A 74 -10.47 -19.15 4.70
C ILE A 74 -10.59 -19.24 3.17
N CYS A 75 -10.36 -18.14 2.46
CA CYS A 75 -10.39 -18.12 1.00
C CYS A 75 -9.34 -19.09 0.43
N GLU A 76 -9.80 -20.11 -0.24
CA GLU A 76 -8.94 -20.99 -1.02
C GLU A 76 -8.39 -20.27 -2.26
N ASP A 77 -7.25 -20.74 -2.78
CA ASP A 77 -6.60 -20.17 -3.97
C ASP A 77 -7.17 -20.85 -5.24
N ILE A 78 -8.51 -20.79 -5.37
CA ILE A 78 -9.27 -21.37 -6.48
C ILE A 78 -10.10 -20.30 -7.16
N ASP A 79 -10.45 -20.51 -8.43
CA ASP A 79 -11.38 -19.65 -9.18
C ASP A 79 -12.83 -19.95 -8.73
N ALA A 80 -13.14 -19.57 -7.49
CA ALA A 80 -14.47 -19.66 -6.93
C ALA A 80 -15.02 -18.25 -6.63
N PHE A 81 -16.34 -18.13 -6.70
CA PHE A 81 -17.02 -16.90 -6.32
C PHE A 81 -17.05 -16.75 -4.80
N ALA A 82 -16.84 -15.53 -4.35
CA ALA A 82 -17.16 -15.11 -3.00
C ALA A 82 -18.23 -14.03 -3.07
N THR A 83 -19.22 -14.09 -2.18
CA THR A 83 -20.27 -13.10 -2.08
C THR A 83 -20.06 -12.24 -0.84
N ILE A 84 -20.21 -10.93 -0.98
CA ILE A 84 -20.23 -10.00 0.15
C ILE A 84 -21.62 -9.42 0.27
N THR A 85 -22.29 -9.74 1.38
CA THR A 85 -23.62 -9.21 1.69
C THR A 85 -23.51 -8.18 2.82
N LEU A 86 -23.99 -6.96 2.56
CA LEU A 86 -23.96 -5.87 3.53
C LEU A 86 -25.32 -5.75 4.24
N GLY A 87 -25.31 -6.01 5.56
CA GLY A 87 -26.41 -5.70 6.45
C GLY A 87 -26.28 -4.31 7.07
N GLN A 88 -27.25 -3.94 7.93
CA GLN A 88 -27.21 -2.64 8.62
C GLN A 88 -25.97 -2.41 9.46
N ARG A 89 -25.50 -3.43 10.18
CA ARG A 89 -24.32 -3.35 11.09
C ARG A 89 -23.30 -4.47 10.85
N HIS A 90 -23.62 -5.43 10.00
CA HIS A 90 -22.80 -6.62 9.79
C HIS A 90 -22.46 -6.77 8.30
N ILE A 91 -21.37 -7.44 8.07
CA ILE A 91 -20.90 -7.86 6.76
C ILE A 91 -20.86 -9.38 6.79
N LEU A 92 -21.46 -10.01 5.80
CA LEU A 92 -21.38 -11.45 5.59
C LEU A 92 -20.48 -11.71 4.37
N PHE A 93 -19.46 -12.53 4.57
CA PHE A 93 -18.61 -13.08 3.52
C PHE A 93 -18.99 -14.55 3.33
N GLU A 94 -19.44 -14.92 2.14
CA GLU A 94 -19.82 -16.29 1.77
C GLU A 94 -18.79 -16.84 0.80
N MET A 95 -18.12 -17.92 1.17
CA MET A 95 -16.99 -18.53 0.43
C MET A 95 -17.21 -20.05 0.39
N GLY A 96 -17.87 -20.54 -0.68
CA GLY A 96 -18.27 -21.95 -0.77
C GLY A 96 -19.26 -22.32 0.34
N GLU A 97 -18.88 -23.30 1.18
CA GLU A 97 -19.69 -23.73 2.33
C GLU A 97 -19.38 -22.96 3.62
N THR A 98 -18.44 -21.98 3.57
CA THR A 98 -18.02 -21.22 4.74
C THR A 98 -18.59 -19.82 4.73
N GLU A 99 -19.14 -19.40 5.86
CA GLU A 99 -19.65 -18.07 6.09
C GLU A 99 -18.87 -17.39 7.22
N LEU A 100 -18.45 -16.13 7.00
CA LEU A 100 -17.87 -15.29 8.02
C LEU A 100 -18.71 -14.04 8.21
N ILE A 101 -19.18 -13.83 9.43
CA ILE A 101 -19.98 -12.64 9.79
C ILE A 101 -19.12 -11.75 10.71
N CYS A 102 -18.99 -10.49 10.38
CA CYS A 102 -18.35 -9.49 11.24
C CYS A 102 -19.17 -8.21 11.33
N ARG A 103 -18.93 -7.40 12.40
CA ARG A 103 -19.48 -6.05 12.46
C ARG A 103 -18.64 -5.11 11.61
N ARG A 104 -19.31 -4.27 10.81
CA ARG A 104 -18.61 -3.18 10.11
C ARG A 104 -18.09 -2.15 11.11
N LEU A 105 -16.98 -1.51 10.80
CA LEU A 105 -16.49 -0.36 11.56
C LEU A 105 -17.33 0.87 11.19
N GLU A 106 -17.71 1.63 12.21
CA GLU A 106 -18.48 2.87 12.05
C GLU A 106 -17.55 4.07 12.16
N GLY A 107 -17.86 5.14 11.46
CA GLY A 107 -17.10 6.38 11.44
C GLY A 107 -16.79 6.85 10.02
N GLU A 108 -16.29 8.08 9.92
CA GLU A 108 -15.87 8.66 8.66
C GLU A 108 -14.46 8.19 8.30
N PHE A 109 -14.32 7.52 7.17
CA PHE A 109 -13.02 7.14 6.62
C PHE A 109 -12.33 8.37 5.99
N LEU A 110 -11.00 8.34 5.93
CA LEU A 110 -10.24 9.43 5.30
C LEU A 110 -10.72 9.68 3.86
N ASP A 111 -10.90 10.94 3.49
CA ASP A 111 -11.06 11.33 2.09
C ASP A 111 -9.71 11.12 1.35
N TYR A 112 -9.45 9.87 1.01
CA TYR A 112 -8.21 9.44 0.41
C TYR A 112 -8.02 10.01 -1.01
N LYS A 113 -9.13 10.31 -1.72
CA LYS A 113 -9.08 10.86 -3.08
C LYS A 113 -8.44 12.25 -3.10
N ASN A 114 -8.64 13.03 -2.04
CA ASN A 114 -7.99 14.33 -1.87
C ASN A 114 -6.61 14.24 -1.21
N ALA A 115 -6.28 13.13 -0.53
CA ALA A 115 -4.97 12.91 0.06
C ALA A 115 -3.90 12.50 -0.97
N ILE A 116 -4.30 11.92 -2.09
CA ILE A 116 -3.38 11.47 -3.15
C ILE A 116 -2.94 12.68 -3.99
N PRO A 117 -1.63 12.95 -4.11
CA PRO A 117 -1.11 14.03 -4.96
C PRO A 117 -1.49 13.84 -6.43
N ARG A 118 -1.99 14.91 -7.05
CA ARG A 118 -2.42 14.87 -8.47
C ARG A 118 -1.30 15.15 -9.47
N ARG A 119 -0.16 15.66 -9.01
CA ARG A 119 0.98 16.03 -9.88
C ARG A 119 2.28 15.59 -9.25
N ASN A 120 2.96 14.70 -9.95
CA ASN A 120 4.26 14.19 -9.58
C ASN A 120 5.15 14.27 -10.84
N PRO A 121 5.97 15.34 -11.00
CA PRO A 121 6.68 15.61 -12.25
C PRO A 121 7.84 14.65 -12.53
N ILE A 122 8.34 13.94 -11.50
CA ILE A 122 9.42 12.97 -11.62
C ILE A 122 8.81 11.58 -11.65
N SER A 123 9.17 10.79 -12.65
CA SER A 123 8.69 9.42 -12.81
C SER A 123 9.86 8.52 -13.18
N VAL A 124 10.05 7.46 -12.40
CA VAL A 124 11.07 6.44 -12.65
C VAL A 124 10.45 5.05 -12.54
N THR A 125 10.94 4.10 -13.32
CA THR A 125 10.53 2.70 -13.25
C THR A 125 11.58 1.90 -12.51
N VAL A 126 11.15 1.01 -11.64
CA VAL A 126 12.00 0.12 -10.85
C VAL A 126 11.57 -1.33 -11.03
N ASP A 127 12.52 -2.24 -11.09
CA ASP A 127 12.27 -3.65 -10.85
C ASP A 127 11.94 -3.84 -9.37
N THR A 128 10.75 -4.37 -9.08
CA THR A 128 10.19 -4.50 -7.73
C THR A 128 11.06 -5.36 -6.83
N LYS A 129 11.55 -6.48 -7.36
CA LYS A 129 12.39 -7.42 -6.62
C LYS A 129 13.77 -6.85 -6.35
N ALA A 130 14.42 -6.27 -7.38
CA ALA A 130 15.74 -5.66 -7.23
C ALA A 130 15.74 -4.51 -6.21
N MET A 131 14.71 -3.67 -6.25
CA MET A 131 14.55 -2.58 -5.29
C MET A 131 14.32 -3.10 -3.87
N LEU A 132 13.46 -4.13 -3.70
CA LEU A 132 13.20 -4.76 -2.42
C LEU A 132 14.47 -5.39 -1.82
N GLU A 133 15.25 -6.13 -2.63
CA GLU A 133 16.52 -6.73 -2.21
C GLU A 133 17.56 -5.67 -1.81
N SER A 134 17.62 -4.55 -2.53
CA SER A 134 18.52 -3.43 -2.19
C SER A 134 18.13 -2.78 -0.88
N LEU A 135 16.83 -2.55 -0.63
CA LEU A 135 16.33 -2.06 0.64
C LEU A 135 16.61 -3.04 1.78
N ASP A 136 16.45 -4.33 1.56
CA ASP A 136 16.73 -5.37 2.56
C ASP A 136 18.19 -5.35 2.99
N ARG A 137 19.12 -5.25 2.04
CA ARG A 137 20.56 -5.12 2.33
C ARG A 137 20.89 -3.87 3.16
N VAL A 138 20.30 -2.73 2.84
CA VAL A 138 20.51 -1.48 3.59
C VAL A 138 19.83 -1.54 4.97
N SER A 139 18.75 -2.31 5.11
CA SER A 139 17.99 -2.42 6.36
C SER A 139 18.74 -3.13 7.49
N VAL A 140 19.78 -3.89 7.19
CA VAL A 140 20.57 -4.65 8.19
C VAL A 140 21.08 -3.79 9.35
N VAL A 141 21.38 -2.52 9.10
CA VAL A 141 21.83 -1.58 10.14
C VAL A 141 20.67 -0.85 10.82
N ILE A 142 19.43 -0.95 10.30
CA ILE A 142 18.25 -0.31 10.85
C ILE A 142 17.60 -1.24 11.86
N SER A 143 17.52 -0.84 13.11
CA SER A 143 16.76 -1.58 14.12
C SER A 143 15.38 -1.00 14.32
N GLU A 144 14.41 -1.83 14.74
CA GLU A 144 13.05 -1.38 15.05
C GLU A 144 12.99 -0.29 16.13
N LYS A 145 13.97 -0.29 17.05
CA LYS A 145 14.10 0.72 18.11
C LYS A 145 14.58 2.07 17.58
N LEU A 146 15.51 2.07 16.61
CA LEU A 146 16.12 3.30 16.12
C LEU A 146 15.27 4.01 15.08
N LYS A 147 14.36 3.30 14.39
CA LYS A 147 13.44 3.83 13.35
C LYS A 147 14.15 4.81 12.38
N SER A 148 15.46 4.56 12.13
CA SER A 148 16.23 5.40 11.21
C SER A 148 15.67 5.28 9.80
N PRO A 149 15.49 6.40 9.08
CA PRO A 149 14.98 6.34 7.71
C PRO A 149 16.04 5.73 6.78
N VAL A 150 15.59 5.07 5.74
CA VAL A 150 16.39 4.86 4.55
C VAL A 150 16.38 6.16 3.74
N ARG A 151 17.57 6.59 3.31
CA ARG A 151 17.77 7.73 2.42
C ARG A 151 17.86 7.20 1.00
N CYS A 152 17.03 7.73 0.11
CA CYS A 152 17.00 7.40 -1.31
C CYS A 152 17.38 8.65 -2.10
N ILE A 153 18.41 8.57 -2.95
CA ILE A 153 18.78 9.63 -3.90
C ILE A 153 18.54 9.07 -5.30
N PHE A 154 17.54 9.60 -5.96
CA PHE A 154 17.13 9.19 -7.31
C PHE A 154 17.94 10.00 -8.32
N GLU A 155 18.91 9.37 -8.94
CA GLU A 155 19.73 9.95 -10.01
C GLU A 155 19.24 9.53 -11.39
N GLN A 156 19.99 9.80 -12.42
CA GLN A 156 19.77 9.20 -13.72
C GLN A 156 20.14 7.73 -13.67
N ASP A 157 19.27 6.82 -14.17
CA ASP A 157 19.46 5.38 -14.27
C ASP A 157 19.66 4.57 -12.96
N ARG A 158 19.68 5.22 -11.80
CA ARG A 158 19.92 4.53 -10.52
C ARG A 158 19.33 5.30 -9.33
N VAL A 159 19.06 4.56 -8.27
CA VAL A 159 18.80 5.11 -6.93
C VAL A 159 19.92 4.67 -5.96
N LEU A 160 20.49 5.63 -5.24
CA LEU A 160 21.42 5.37 -4.17
C LEU A 160 20.65 5.23 -2.86
N LEU A 161 20.78 4.07 -2.25
CA LEU A 161 20.14 3.75 -0.97
C LEU A 161 21.15 3.81 0.14
N SER A 162 20.81 4.44 1.25
CA SER A 162 21.70 4.47 2.40
C SER A 162 20.95 4.56 3.73
N ALA A 163 21.52 3.96 4.76
CA ALA A 163 21.10 4.11 6.14
C ALA A 163 22.31 4.32 7.03
N LYS A 164 22.18 5.24 7.98
CA LYS A 164 23.21 5.52 8.99
C LYS A 164 22.58 5.43 10.37
N THR A 165 23.15 4.59 11.21
CA THR A 165 22.68 4.33 12.57
C THR A 165 23.86 4.24 13.54
N ALA A 166 23.58 4.10 14.84
CA ALA A 166 24.62 3.80 15.83
C ALA A 166 25.28 2.42 15.61
N ASN A 167 24.61 1.51 14.88
CA ASN A 167 25.11 0.16 14.61
C ASN A 167 26.03 0.10 13.38
N GLY A 168 26.10 1.18 12.59
CA GLY A 168 26.90 1.26 11.38
C GLY A 168 26.20 1.95 10.24
N ASP A 169 26.88 1.98 9.10
CA ASP A 169 26.42 2.56 7.85
C ASP A 169 26.27 1.46 6.80
N ALA A 170 25.16 1.49 6.05
CA ALA A 170 24.93 0.62 4.90
C ALA A 170 24.61 1.48 3.68
N LYS A 171 25.08 1.03 2.51
CA LYS A 171 24.80 1.66 1.22
C LYS A 171 24.59 0.60 0.15
N ASP A 172 23.70 0.89 -0.77
CA ASP A 172 23.47 0.05 -1.94
C ASP A 172 23.02 0.89 -3.14
N ILE A 173 23.01 0.30 -4.31
CA ILE A 173 22.61 0.93 -5.56
C ILE A 173 21.64 0.01 -6.27
N CYS A 174 20.47 0.52 -6.61
CA CYS A 174 19.50 -0.15 -7.45
C CYS A 174 19.39 0.59 -8.79
N ARG A 175 19.32 -0.15 -9.90
CA ARG A 175 19.05 0.43 -11.22
C ARG A 175 17.59 0.83 -11.33
N ILE A 176 17.34 1.92 -12.03
CA ILE A 176 16.00 2.42 -12.37
C ILE A 176 16.00 2.80 -13.84
N ASP A 177 14.82 2.87 -14.46
CA ASP A 177 14.63 3.48 -15.75
C ASP A 177 14.01 4.87 -15.57
N GLY A 178 14.68 5.89 -16.09
CA GLY A 178 14.28 7.29 -15.97
C GLY A 178 15.29 8.17 -15.23
N ASP A 179 14.96 9.45 -15.12
CA ASP A 179 15.79 10.46 -14.47
C ASP A 179 15.11 10.97 -13.18
N GLY A 180 15.66 10.59 -12.04
CA GLY A 180 15.21 11.06 -10.73
C GLY A 180 15.66 12.46 -10.36
N GLN A 181 16.42 13.15 -11.24
CA GLN A 181 16.85 14.55 -11.11
C GLN A 181 17.66 14.84 -9.83
N GLY A 182 18.32 13.82 -9.26
CA GLY A 182 19.06 13.96 -8.00
C GLY A 182 18.13 14.14 -6.78
N LEU A 183 16.84 13.80 -6.90
CA LEU A 183 15.88 13.96 -5.82
C LEU A 183 16.24 13.10 -4.61
N GLU A 184 16.34 13.72 -3.45
CA GLU A 184 16.60 13.05 -2.19
C GLU A 184 15.34 12.97 -1.34
N ILE A 185 14.98 11.74 -0.92
CA ILE A 185 13.82 11.48 -0.05
C ILE A 185 14.23 10.47 1.03
N GLY A 186 13.77 10.71 2.27
CA GLY A 186 13.84 9.74 3.36
C GLY A 186 12.54 8.97 3.49
N PHE A 187 12.61 7.67 3.71
CA PHE A 187 11.44 6.83 3.97
C PHE A 187 11.59 6.00 5.23
N ASN A 188 10.48 5.70 5.86
CA ASN A 188 10.43 4.56 6.76
C ASN A 188 10.67 3.29 5.93
N ASN A 189 11.78 2.59 6.22
CA ASN A 189 12.20 1.43 5.44
C ASN A 189 11.10 0.36 5.34
N ARG A 190 10.45 0.04 6.46
CA ARG A 190 9.38 -0.96 6.50
C ARG A 190 8.21 -0.58 5.59
N TYR A 191 7.79 0.68 5.61
CA TYR A 191 6.64 1.12 4.81
C TYR A 191 6.92 1.05 3.31
N LEU A 192 8.13 1.42 2.90
CA LEU A 192 8.54 1.31 1.50
C LEU A 192 8.70 -0.16 1.07
N MET A 193 9.30 -1.00 1.93
CA MET A 193 9.43 -2.44 1.66
C MET A 193 8.07 -3.14 1.59
N ASP A 194 7.13 -2.80 2.47
CA ASP A 194 5.78 -3.39 2.43
C ASP A 194 5.07 -3.01 1.12
N ALA A 195 5.14 -1.75 0.70
CA ALA A 195 4.55 -1.30 -0.56
C ALA A 195 5.12 -2.07 -1.77
N LEU A 196 6.44 -2.31 -1.80
CA LEU A 196 7.08 -3.12 -2.85
C LEU A 196 6.70 -4.60 -2.75
N ARG A 197 6.69 -5.19 -1.55
CA ARG A 197 6.42 -6.62 -1.33
C ARG A 197 5.03 -7.03 -1.75
N PHE A 198 4.04 -6.17 -1.50
CA PHE A 198 2.64 -6.44 -1.80
C PHE A 198 2.18 -5.90 -3.16
N ALA A 199 3.06 -5.25 -3.89
CA ALA A 199 2.77 -4.80 -5.24
C ALA A 199 2.55 -6.00 -6.19
N PRO A 200 1.47 -5.99 -6.99
CA PRO A 200 1.13 -7.09 -7.89
C PRO A 200 1.85 -7.04 -9.24
N ALA A 201 3.05 -6.45 -9.30
CA ALA A 201 3.77 -6.25 -10.54
C ALA A 201 5.28 -6.41 -10.35
N ASP A 202 5.95 -6.96 -11.37
CA ASP A 202 7.41 -7.13 -11.38
C ASP A 202 8.14 -5.78 -11.58
N GLU A 203 7.50 -4.84 -12.26
CA GLU A 203 7.98 -3.48 -12.45
C GLU A 203 6.95 -2.46 -11.95
N LEU A 204 7.43 -1.43 -11.31
CA LEU A 204 6.63 -0.35 -10.74
C LEU A 204 7.09 1.00 -11.25
N LYS A 205 6.14 1.89 -11.48
CA LYS A 205 6.40 3.30 -11.66
C LYS A 205 6.36 4.00 -10.31
N LEU A 206 7.44 4.67 -9.93
CA LEU A 206 7.48 5.59 -8.80
C LEU A 206 7.28 7.01 -9.33
N GLU A 207 6.23 7.64 -8.86
CA GLU A 207 5.93 9.03 -9.13
C GLU A 207 6.32 9.89 -7.93
N LEU A 208 7.19 10.86 -8.16
CA LEU A 208 7.87 11.64 -7.13
C LEU A 208 7.73 13.13 -7.41
N ASN A 209 7.88 13.96 -6.37
CA ASN A 209 7.83 15.42 -6.53
C ASN A 209 8.98 16.10 -5.77
N THR A 210 8.93 16.15 -4.45
CA THR A 210 9.95 16.78 -3.60
C THR A 210 10.36 15.86 -2.46
N GLY A 211 11.45 16.16 -1.78
CA GLY A 211 11.93 15.39 -0.60
C GLY A 211 10.97 15.37 0.59
N ILE A 212 9.89 16.14 0.55
CA ILE A 212 8.84 16.19 1.58
C ILE A 212 7.46 15.84 1.04
N SER A 213 7.34 15.45 -0.22
CA SER A 213 6.11 14.98 -0.85
C SER A 213 6.03 13.44 -0.81
N PRO A 214 4.84 12.85 -0.76
CA PRO A 214 4.67 11.41 -0.82
C PRO A 214 5.26 10.82 -2.11
N ALA A 215 5.77 9.58 -2.01
CA ALA A 215 6.03 8.75 -3.18
C ALA A 215 4.76 7.95 -3.51
N ILE A 216 4.44 7.88 -4.79
CA ILE A 216 3.31 7.10 -5.32
C ILE A 216 3.88 5.95 -6.15
N LEU A 217 3.43 4.73 -5.86
CA LEU A 217 3.78 3.52 -6.60
C LEU A 217 2.54 3.07 -7.37
N VAL A 218 2.67 2.94 -8.69
CA VAL A 218 1.58 2.58 -9.61
C VAL A 218 2.07 1.58 -10.66
N PRO A 219 1.14 0.92 -11.39
CA PRO A 219 1.50 0.07 -12.52
C PRO A 219 2.25 0.85 -13.63
N THR A 220 3.05 0.13 -14.41
CA THR A 220 3.78 0.70 -15.57
C THR A 220 2.92 0.78 -16.83
N ASP A 221 1.86 -0.02 -16.92
CA ASP A 221 0.94 -0.12 -18.07
C ASP A 221 -0.04 1.04 -18.23
N GLY A 222 -0.10 1.92 -17.24
CA GLY A 222 -1.02 3.06 -17.19
C GLY A 222 -2.42 2.71 -16.70
N GLU A 223 -2.67 1.47 -16.30
CA GLU A 223 -3.90 1.08 -15.62
C GLU A 223 -3.93 1.61 -14.18
N GLU A 224 -5.11 1.88 -13.68
CA GLU A 224 -5.29 2.32 -12.29
C GLU A 224 -5.66 1.14 -11.36
N SER A 225 -5.11 -0.04 -11.61
CA SER A 225 -5.47 -1.26 -10.88
C SER A 225 -5.03 -1.24 -9.43
N PHE A 226 -3.93 -0.55 -9.11
CA PHE A 226 -3.50 -0.28 -7.73
C PHE A 226 -2.76 1.05 -7.61
N LEU A 227 -2.71 1.57 -6.40
CA LEU A 227 -1.89 2.71 -6.03
C LEU A 227 -1.43 2.56 -4.58
N TYR A 228 -0.13 2.68 -4.35
CA TYR A 228 0.41 2.79 -3.01
C TYR A 228 1.06 4.15 -2.80
N MET A 229 0.81 4.75 -1.65
CA MET A 229 1.39 6.02 -1.26
C MET A 229 2.19 5.84 0.02
N VAL A 230 3.43 6.34 0.04
CA VAL A 230 4.29 6.32 1.22
C VAL A 230 4.74 7.73 1.55
N LEU A 231 4.42 8.20 2.77
CA LEU A 231 4.84 9.51 3.23
C LEU A 231 6.35 9.54 3.52
N PRO A 232 7.03 10.65 3.19
CA PRO A 232 8.44 10.80 3.50
C PRO A 232 8.69 11.02 4.98
N VAL A 233 9.90 10.69 5.42
CA VAL A 233 10.44 11.02 6.73
C VAL A 233 11.48 12.13 6.57
N ARG A 234 11.42 13.15 7.41
CA ARG A 234 12.40 14.23 7.37
C ARG A 234 13.81 13.69 7.65
N LEU A 235 14.70 13.92 6.72
CA LEU A 235 16.11 13.64 6.88
C LEU A 235 16.73 14.74 7.76
N LYS A 236 17.53 14.34 8.74
CA LYS A 236 18.37 15.30 9.48
C LYS A 236 19.48 15.78 8.55
N ALA A 237 19.77 17.09 8.59
CA ALA A 237 20.98 17.60 7.96
C ALA A 237 22.20 16.87 8.55
N GLN A 238 23.07 16.41 7.70
CA GLN A 238 24.34 15.79 8.10
C GLN A 238 25.37 16.87 8.43
#